data_a3b1beeb3e4145b3d4d56fb77ebcde77
#
_entry.id   a3b1beeb3e4145b3d4d56fb77ebcde77
#
_cell.length_a   1.000
_cell.length_b   1.000
_cell.length_c   1.000
_cell.angle_alpha   90.00
_cell.angle_beta   90.00
_cell.angle_gamma   90.00
#
_symmetry.space_group_name_H-M   'P 1'
#
loop_
_entity.id
_entity.type
_entity.pdbx_description
1 polymer ?
#
loop_
_entity_poly.entity_id
_entity_poly.type
_entity_poly.pdbx_seq_one_letter_code
_entity_poly.pdbx_strand_id
1 'polypeptide(L)' 'MNQHLCLNDIAPGQRAVVSALCSTGSMRRRLLDIGLVENIPVECLGRSPGGDPSAFLIRGAVIAIRSEDCADILVYRS' A
#
# COMPACT_ATOMS: atom_id res chain seq x y z
N MET A 1 17.74 6.62 11.98
CA MET A 1 17.92 6.41 10.53
C MET A 1 16.61 6.02 9.91
N ASN A 2 16.22 6.72 8.86
CA ASN A 2 14.95 6.45 8.20
C ASN A 2 15.09 5.29 7.25
N GLN A 3 14.26 4.29 7.43
CA GLN A 3 14.17 3.20 6.49
C GLN A 3 12.98 3.45 5.58
N HIS A 4 13.25 3.37 4.28
CA HIS A 4 12.19 3.47 3.30
C HIS A 4 11.54 2.11 3.13
N LEU A 5 10.30 2.02 3.60
CA LEU A 5 9.50 0.81 3.44
C LEU A 5 8.47 1.06 2.35
N CYS A 6 8.10 0.00 1.65
CA CYS A 6 6.97 0.04 0.74
C CYS A 6 5.88 -0.91 1.23
N LEU A 7 4.73 -0.92 0.56
CA LEU A 7 3.63 -1.79 0.98
C LEU A 7 4.00 -3.27 0.98
N ASN A 8 4.97 -3.67 0.16
CA ASN A 8 5.41 -5.07 0.13
C ASN A 8 6.06 -5.51 1.44
N ASP A 9 6.56 -4.54 2.22
CA ASP A 9 7.24 -4.83 3.47
C ASP A 9 6.29 -4.98 4.65
N ILE A 10 5.00 -4.75 4.44
CA ILE A 10 4.00 -4.83 5.50
C ILE A 10 3.35 -6.20 5.46
N ALA A 11 3.52 -6.93 6.56
CA ALA A 11 2.97 -8.28 6.67
C ALA A 11 1.48 -8.26 7.01
N PRO A 12 0.76 -9.35 6.72
CA PRO A 12 -0.65 -9.44 7.11
C PRO A 12 -0.83 -9.15 8.60
N GLY A 13 -1.79 -8.30 8.91
CA GLY A 13 -2.07 -7.86 10.27
C GLY A 13 -1.32 -6.61 10.70
N GLN A 14 -0.34 -6.17 9.91
CA GLN A 14 0.42 -4.96 10.24
C GLN A 14 -0.21 -3.73 9.61
N ARG A 15 0.05 -2.60 10.23
CA ARG A 15 -0.41 -1.30 9.77
C ARG A 15 0.78 -0.40 9.43
N ALA A 16 0.51 0.53 8.54
CA ALA A 16 1.50 1.52 8.14
C ALA A 16 0.79 2.79 7.71
N VAL A 17 1.58 3.84 7.50
CA VAL A 17 1.04 5.13 7.03
C VAL A 17 1.74 5.46 5.72
N VAL A 18 0.97 5.89 4.72
CA VAL A 18 1.53 6.24 3.42
C VAL A 18 2.40 7.49 3.55
N SER A 19 3.64 7.40 3.09
CA SER A 19 4.55 8.54 3.08
C SER A 19 4.66 9.18 1.71
N ALA A 20 4.62 8.38 0.63
CA ALA A 20 4.71 8.91 -0.73
C ALA A 20 4.21 7.89 -1.73
N LEU A 21 3.73 8.39 -2.88
CA LEU A 21 3.43 7.58 -4.03
C LEU A 21 4.48 7.85 -5.09
N CYS A 22 5.20 6.80 -5.48
CA CYS A 22 6.20 6.90 -6.55
C CYS A 22 5.66 6.43 -7.89
N SER A 23 4.42 5.95 -7.93
CA SER A 23 3.75 5.58 -9.16
C SER A 23 3.55 6.79 -10.06
N THR A 24 3.48 6.54 -11.37
CA THR A 24 3.26 7.59 -12.36
C THR A 24 2.10 7.23 -13.26
N GLY A 25 1.66 8.19 -14.06
CA GLY A 25 0.65 7.97 -15.10
C GLY A 25 -0.69 7.52 -14.55
N SER A 26 -1.31 6.58 -15.27
CA SER A 26 -2.66 6.11 -14.93
C SER A 26 -2.70 5.35 -13.60
N MET A 27 -1.63 4.65 -13.25
CA MET A 27 -1.58 3.94 -11.98
C MET A 27 -1.63 4.92 -10.82
N ARG A 28 -0.85 6.01 -10.90
CA ARG A 28 -0.88 7.03 -9.86
C ARG A 28 -2.28 7.62 -9.69
N ARG A 29 -2.93 7.94 -10.81
CA ARG A 29 -4.29 8.48 -10.78
C ARG A 29 -5.25 7.48 -10.13
N ARG A 30 -5.14 6.21 -10.48
CA ARG A 30 -6.00 5.17 -9.92
C ARG A 30 -5.82 5.06 -8.40
N LEU A 31 -4.58 5.07 -7.94
CA LEU A 31 -4.30 4.98 -6.50
C LEU A 31 -4.84 6.18 -5.75
N LEU A 32 -4.70 7.38 -6.33
CA LEU A 32 -5.26 8.59 -5.71
C LEU A 32 -6.79 8.54 -5.68
N ASP A 33 -7.42 8.00 -6.72
CA ASP A 33 -8.88 7.90 -6.79
C ASP A 33 -9.44 6.98 -5.71
N ILE A 34 -8.71 5.94 -5.33
CA ILE A 34 -9.15 5.05 -4.25
C ILE A 34 -8.79 5.59 -2.87
N GLY A 35 -8.17 6.76 -2.81
CA GLY A 35 -7.88 7.43 -1.56
C GLY A 35 -6.50 7.16 -0.98
N LEU A 36 -5.59 6.63 -1.77
CA LEU A 36 -4.23 6.32 -1.30
C LEU A 36 -3.37 7.58 -1.39
N VAL A 37 -3.53 8.46 -0.42
CA VAL A 37 -2.81 9.73 -0.35
C VAL A 37 -1.85 9.73 0.84
N GLU A 38 -0.96 10.71 0.88
CA GLU A 38 0.00 10.83 1.98
C GLU A 38 -0.71 10.94 3.31
N ASN A 39 -0.10 10.34 4.32
CA ASN A 39 -0.52 10.40 5.72
C ASN A 39 -1.78 9.60 6.07
N ILE A 40 -2.29 8.77 5.15
CA ILE A 40 -3.40 7.89 5.52
C ILE A 40 -2.87 6.56 6.04
N PRO A 41 -3.59 5.96 7.00
CA PRO A 41 -3.23 4.63 7.46
C PRO A 41 -3.69 3.55 6.49
N VAL A 42 -2.92 2.48 6.38
CA VAL A 42 -3.28 1.29 5.62
C VAL A 42 -2.98 0.08 6.47
N GLU A 43 -3.73 -0.99 6.25
CA GLU A 43 -3.50 -2.24 6.96
C GLU A 43 -3.43 -3.37 5.93
N CYS A 44 -2.42 -4.22 6.06
CA CYS A 44 -2.36 -5.42 5.21
C CYS A 44 -3.29 -6.47 5.80
N LEU A 45 -4.27 -6.89 5.03
CA LEU A 45 -5.25 -7.89 5.48
C LEU A 45 -4.79 -9.30 5.17
N GLY A 46 -4.04 -9.47 4.09
CA GLY A 46 -3.58 -10.78 3.70
C GLY A 46 -3.01 -10.78 2.30
N ARG A 47 -2.48 -11.93 1.89
CA ARG A 47 -1.97 -12.14 0.55
C ARG A 47 -2.75 -13.26 -0.08
N SER A 48 -2.90 -13.23 -1.42
CA SER A 48 -3.53 -14.33 -2.11
C SER A 48 -2.65 -15.59 -2.00
N PRO A 49 -3.20 -16.78 -2.28
CA PRO A 49 -2.44 -18.04 -2.16
C PRO A 49 -1.11 -18.04 -2.89
N GLY A 50 -1.02 -17.34 -4.02
CA GLY A 50 0.24 -17.21 -4.76
C GLY A 50 1.14 -16.10 -4.27
N GLY A 51 0.73 -15.36 -3.24
CA GLY A 51 1.51 -14.25 -2.71
C GLY A 51 1.23 -12.91 -3.38
N ASP A 52 0.46 -12.88 -4.46
CA ASP A 52 0.19 -11.69 -5.22
C ASP A 52 -1.17 -11.84 -5.92
N PRO A 53 -2.06 -10.84 -5.83
CA PRO A 53 -1.91 -9.58 -5.11
C PRO A 53 -2.11 -9.71 -3.61
N SER A 54 -1.83 -8.63 -2.88
CA SER A 54 -2.13 -8.52 -1.45
C SER A 54 -3.37 -7.64 -1.27
N ALA A 55 -4.11 -7.90 -0.20
CA ALA A 55 -5.30 -7.12 0.14
C ALA A 55 -4.97 -6.12 1.24
N PHE A 56 -5.40 -4.89 1.05
CA PHE A 56 -5.18 -3.82 2.03
C PHE A 56 -6.49 -3.14 2.37
N LEU A 57 -6.61 -2.75 3.62
CA LEU A 57 -7.73 -1.93 4.08
C LEU A 57 -7.30 -0.48 3.98
N ILE A 58 -7.99 0.28 3.14
CA ILE A 58 -7.68 1.67 2.86
C ILE A 58 -8.98 2.46 2.93
N ARG A 59 -9.08 3.35 3.93
CA ARG A 59 -10.25 4.21 4.11
C ARG A 59 -11.56 3.44 4.15
N GLY A 60 -11.55 2.29 4.79
CA GLY A 60 -12.75 1.46 4.94
C GLY A 60 -13.05 0.53 3.78
N ALA A 61 -12.24 0.54 2.72
CA ALA A 61 -12.41 -0.32 1.57
C ALA A 61 -11.29 -1.35 1.49
N VAL A 62 -11.63 -2.56 1.06
CA VAL A 62 -10.65 -3.61 0.82
C VAL A 62 -10.20 -3.53 -0.62
N ILE A 63 -8.91 -3.27 -0.83
CA ILE A 63 -8.34 -3.07 -2.16
C ILE A 63 -7.22 -4.10 -2.37
N ALA A 64 -7.27 -4.79 -3.51
CA ALA A 64 -6.19 -5.70 -3.90
C ALA A 64 -5.17 -4.94 -4.74
N ILE A 65 -3.89 -5.01 -4.36
CA ILE A 65 -2.82 -4.30 -5.05
C ILE A 65 -1.70 -5.29 -5.36
N ARG A 66 -1.24 -5.29 -6.60
CA ARG A 66 -0.17 -6.16 -7.02
C ARG A 66 1.17 -5.72 -6.44
N SER A 67 2.07 -6.68 -6.24
CA SER A 67 3.36 -6.40 -5.63
C SER A 67 4.17 -5.37 -6.43
N GLU A 68 4.08 -5.39 -7.75
CA GLU A 68 4.77 -4.42 -8.58
C GLU A 68 4.31 -2.99 -8.31
N ASP A 69 3.03 -2.82 -7.99
CA ASP A 69 2.47 -1.51 -7.66
C ASP A 69 2.75 -1.14 -6.21
N CYS A 70 2.74 -2.12 -5.32
CA CYS A 70 3.08 -1.91 -3.90
C CYS A 70 4.49 -1.37 -3.73
N ALA A 71 5.40 -1.76 -4.62
CA ALA A 71 6.80 -1.31 -4.54
C ALA A 71 6.92 0.21 -4.68
N ASP A 72 5.95 0.85 -5.35
CA ASP A 72 5.95 2.28 -5.57
C ASP A 72 5.15 3.06 -4.52
N ILE A 73 4.62 2.37 -3.53
CA ILE A 73 3.86 3.01 -2.45
C ILE A 73 4.72 2.96 -1.20
N LEU A 74 5.34 4.09 -0.88
CA LEU A 74 6.23 4.18 0.27
C LEU A 74 5.42 4.42 1.53
N VAL A 75 5.81 3.75 2.59
CA VAL A 75 5.11 3.81 3.87
C VAL A 75 6.11 3.87 5.02
N TYR A 76 5.61 4.23 6.20
CA TYR A 76 6.34 4.05 7.45
C TYR A 76 5.42 3.36 8.44
N ARG A 77 6.00 2.63 9.38
CA ARG A 77 5.20 1.88 10.36
C ARG A 77 4.52 2.85 11.32
N SER A 78 3.29 2.54 11.61
CA SER A 78 2.53 3.32 12.59
C SER A 78 2.70 2.77 14.00
#